data_83aacd4fdbe1aece1da2d240da8122ca
#
_entry.id   83aacd4fdbe1aece1da2d240da8122ca
#
_cell.length_a   1.000
_cell.length_b   1.000
_cell.length_c   1.000
_cell.angle_alpha   90.00
_cell.angle_beta   90.00
_cell.angle_gamma   90.00
#
_symmetry.space_group_name_H-M   'P 1'
#
loop_
_entity.id
_entity.type
_entity.pdbx_description
1 polymer ?
#
loop_
_entity_poly.entity_id
_entity_poly.type
_entity_poly.pdbx_seq_one_letter_code
_entity_poly.pdbx_strand_id
1 'polypeptide(L)'
;MSFESGAAPIKLGVLMDWAFPDDIPQDRIDDYFKSMEMVFAEGRAQGLIDRPVEFVVRQTWGLPMGSVKAVIDAYQELVDEGCLAIYGPSISENCVAVKEVIEERFKVPAIGVSGSDDWLGEWTFALPQGSLTDEPIFWADLLAAGGHTEVGMLIEQSLVGDTYARNFRKAARARGIRVVAEQLIAQTAENVDAAVHTVRDAGATAFVHCGFGFGLMMVNSVLAGMDWDPPRFMGTAFQNAWFHDAVWQAMLGWVGVDQYDEDNPVGNDFLDRYAKEQGRRPEWCVPVMNRDVATALLHAFADAHPLSPRGVKEALERVKMVPSAAGAPGTRISFGKWTRRGWMGSGYLVARQLNDDGNTSRRIARFGEV
;
A
#
# COMPACT_ATOMS: atom_id res chain seq x y z
N MET A 1 40.57 0.57 -5.59
CA MET A 1 40.83 1.13 -4.25
C MET A 1 39.58 0.89 -3.43
N SER A 2 39.63 -0.06 -2.49
CA SER A 2 38.51 -0.34 -1.60
C SER A 2 38.51 0.75 -0.53
N PHE A 3 37.59 1.67 -0.61
CA PHE A 3 37.26 2.55 0.50
C PHE A 3 36.43 1.74 1.50
N GLU A 4 37.06 1.06 2.43
CA GLU A 4 36.44 0.76 3.70
C GLU A 4 36.37 2.09 4.46
N SER A 5 35.29 2.84 4.25
CA SER A 5 35.00 3.97 5.11
C SER A 5 34.57 3.39 6.45
N GLY A 6 35.35 3.64 7.51
CA GLY A 6 35.01 3.29 8.88
C GLY A 6 33.84 4.11 9.45
N ALA A 7 33.01 4.69 8.62
CA ALA A 7 31.83 5.44 9.00
C ALA A 7 30.70 4.49 9.40
N ALA A 8 30.02 4.79 10.51
CA ALA A 8 28.85 4.03 10.95
C ALA A 8 27.74 4.00 9.89
N PRO A 9 26.99 2.90 9.77
CA PRO A 9 25.92 2.78 8.78
C PRO A 9 24.82 3.83 8.99
N ILE A 10 24.08 4.14 7.91
CA ILE A 10 22.84 4.90 7.98
C ILE A 10 21.75 3.93 8.48
N LYS A 11 21.21 4.20 9.67
CA LYS A 11 20.12 3.38 10.20
C LYS A 11 18.78 3.84 9.63
N LEU A 12 18.09 2.93 8.96
CA LEU A 12 16.70 3.07 8.48
C LEU A 12 15.82 2.16 9.33
N GLY A 13 14.90 2.77 10.09
CA GLY A 13 13.88 2.02 10.80
C GLY A 13 12.86 1.43 9.84
N VAL A 14 12.47 0.18 10.06
CA VAL A 14 11.35 -0.47 9.37
C VAL A 14 10.34 -0.87 10.43
N LEU A 15 9.21 -0.18 10.47
CA LEU A 15 8.14 -0.41 11.42
C LEU A 15 6.99 -1.16 10.75
N MET A 16 6.88 -2.44 11.09
CA MET A 16 5.79 -3.30 10.66
C MET A 16 4.74 -3.32 11.78
N ASP A 17 3.63 -2.65 11.57
CA ASP A 17 2.52 -2.53 12.53
C ASP A 17 1.45 -3.63 12.36
N TRP A 18 1.86 -4.69 11.67
CA TRP A 18 1.16 -5.96 11.50
C TRP A 18 2.21 -7.08 11.53
N ALA A 19 1.89 -8.22 12.12
CA ALA A 19 2.78 -9.35 12.09
C ALA A 19 2.51 -10.21 10.86
N PHE A 20 3.57 -10.69 10.23
CA PHE A 20 3.43 -11.78 9.29
C PHE A 20 2.92 -13.02 10.03
N PRO A 21 1.88 -13.70 9.53
CA PRO A 21 1.61 -15.07 9.96
C PRO A 21 2.87 -15.94 9.84
N ASP A 22 3.03 -16.91 10.73
CA ASP A 22 4.21 -17.80 10.76
C ASP A 22 4.38 -18.62 9.46
N ASP A 23 3.34 -18.72 8.65
CA ASP A 23 3.28 -19.50 7.41
C ASP A 23 3.42 -18.66 6.12
N ILE A 24 3.74 -17.37 6.22
CA ILE A 24 4.04 -16.57 5.03
C ILE A 24 5.26 -17.14 4.30
N PRO A 25 5.15 -17.36 2.97
CA PRO A 25 6.29 -17.78 2.17
C PRO A 25 7.49 -16.84 2.31
N GLN A 26 8.68 -17.40 2.56
CA GLN A 26 9.89 -16.60 2.79
C GLN A 26 10.20 -15.66 1.61
N ASP A 27 9.90 -16.08 0.38
CA ASP A 27 10.10 -15.26 -0.81
C ASP A 27 9.26 -13.98 -0.82
N ARG A 28 8.10 -13.94 -0.13
CA ARG A 28 7.29 -12.74 0.04
C ARG A 28 7.90 -11.76 1.04
N ILE A 29 8.51 -12.29 2.09
CA ILE A 29 9.30 -11.51 3.04
C ILE A 29 10.53 -10.95 2.34
N ASP A 30 11.20 -11.78 1.54
CA ASP A 30 12.36 -11.38 0.74
C ASP A 30 12.00 -10.25 -0.23
N ASP A 31 10.86 -10.32 -0.91
CA ASP A 31 10.37 -9.26 -1.79
C ASP A 31 10.29 -7.90 -1.09
N TYR A 32 9.90 -7.91 0.18
CA TYR A 32 9.82 -6.68 0.97
C TYR A 32 11.19 -6.04 1.19
N PHE A 33 12.19 -6.81 1.62
CA PHE A 33 13.49 -6.29 2.01
C PHE A 33 14.49 -6.21 0.86
N LYS A 34 14.59 -7.26 0.02
CA LYS A 34 15.57 -7.33 -1.09
C LYS A 34 15.41 -6.20 -2.09
N SER A 35 14.17 -5.76 -2.33
CA SER A 35 13.88 -4.62 -3.21
C SER A 35 14.57 -3.35 -2.73
N MET A 36 14.54 -3.08 -1.44
CA MET A 36 15.20 -1.92 -0.84
C MET A 36 16.72 -2.09 -0.76
N GLU A 37 17.19 -3.28 -0.37
CA GLU A 37 18.62 -3.60 -0.27
C GLU A 37 19.33 -3.36 -1.61
N MET A 38 18.73 -3.81 -2.72
CA MET A 38 19.27 -3.60 -4.07
C MET A 38 19.45 -2.12 -4.39
N VAL A 39 18.46 -1.28 -4.10
CA VAL A 39 18.52 0.16 -4.37
C VAL A 39 19.64 0.83 -3.57
N PHE A 40 19.76 0.51 -2.28
CA PHE A 40 20.81 1.10 -1.44
C PHE A 40 22.21 0.59 -1.81
N ALA A 41 22.33 -0.70 -2.16
CA ALA A 41 23.59 -1.26 -2.62
C ALA A 41 24.04 -0.62 -3.95
N GLU A 42 23.13 -0.47 -4.92
CA GLU A 42 23.40 0.23 -6.17
C GLU A 42 23.79 1.69 -5.95
N GLY A 43 23.05 2.41 -5.09
CA GLY A 43 23.34 3.81 -4.76
C GLY A 43 24.71 3.98 -4.12
N ARG A 44 25.12 3.05 -3.25
CA ARG A 44 26.46 3.03 -2.66
C ARG A 44 27.54 2.72 -3.74
N ALA A 45 27.29 1.76 -4.60
CA ALA A 45 28.23 1.42 -5.69
C ALA A 45 28.43 2.59 -6.67
N GLN A 46 27.39 3.41 -6.86
CA GLN A 46 27.44 4.63 -7.68
C GLN A 46 28.04 5.83 -6.93
N GLY A 47 28.35 5.71 -5.65
CA GLY A 47 28.92 6.77 -4.83
C GLY A 47 27.90 7.87 -4.40
N LEU A 48 26.60 7.59 -4.48
CA LEU A 48 25.55 8.51 -4.01
C LEU A 48 25.55 8.62 -2.47
N ILE A 49 25.86 7.52 -1.79
CA ILE A 49 26.07 7.46 -0.34
C ILE A 49 27.43 6.82 -0.05
N ASP A 50 28.11 7.27 1.02
CA ASP A 50 29.48 6.85 1.37
C ASP A 50 29.54 5.64 2.32
N ARG A 51 28.38 5.19 2.81
CA ARG A 51 28.24 4.14 3.81
C ARG A 51 27.01 3.26 3.56
N PRO A 52 26.94 2.03 4.11
CA PRO A 52 25.79 1.17 3.93
C PRO A 52 24.55 1.71 4.68
N VAL A 53 23.38 1.32 4.22
CA VAL A 53 22.11 1.46 4.95
C VAL A 53 21.86 0.17 5.72
N GLU A 54 21.59 0.28 7.01
CA GLU A 54 21.26 -0.81 7.93
C GLU A 54 19.78 -0.72 8.30
N PHE A 55 19.04 -1.80 8.10
CA PHE A 55 17.63 -1.87 8.52
C PHE A 55 17.53 -2.25 9.98
N VAL A 56 16.88 -1.40 10.76
CA VAL A 56 16.48 -1.68 12.14
C VAL A 56 15.01 -2.02 12.13
N VAL A 57 14.67 -3.31 12.22
CA VAL A 57 13.29 -3.78 12.07
C VAL A 57 12.61 -3.86 13.43
N ARG A 58 11.39 -3.34 13.52
CA ARG A 58 10.46 -3.57 14.61
C ARG A 58 9.14 -4.06 14.05
N GLN A 59 8.68 -5.17 14.59
CA GLN A 59 7.39 -5.76 14.28
C GLN A 59 6.51 -5.72 15.52
N THR A 60 5.29 -5.26 15.37
CA THR A 60 4.32 -5.15 16.45
C THR A 60 2.91 -5.36 15.95
N TRP A 61 1.99 -5.65 16.86
CA TRP A 61 0.57 -5.69 16.55
C TRP A 61 -0.07 -4.33 16.83
N GLY A 62 -0.34 -3.59 15.74
CA GLY A 62 -1.21 -2.42 15.74
C GLY A 62 -2.69 -2.80 15.58
N LEU A 63 -3.54 -1.81 15.36
CA LEU A 63 -4.94 -2.04 15.04
C LEU A 63 -5.07 -2.84 13.71
N PRO A 64 -6.12 -3.67 13.55
CA PRO A 64 -7.20 -3.93 14.52
C PRO A 64 -6.85 -5.02 15.55
N MET A 65 -5.76 -5.74 15.39
CA MET A 65 -5.43 -6.94 16.19
C MET A 65 -4.66 -6.63 17.48
N GLY A 66 -4.15 -5.43 17.62
CA GLY A 66 -3.34 -4.98 18.74
C GLY A 66 -3.69 -3.58 19.21
N SER A 67 -2.69 -2.71 19.42
CA SER A 67 -2.92 -1.38 19.96
C SER A 67 -2.05 -0.30 19.33
N VAL A 68 -2.58 0.93 19.29
CA VAL A 68 -1.83 2.14 18.91
C VAL A 68 -0.61 2.34 19.82
N LYS A 69 -0.74 2.02 21.12
CA LYS A 69 0.39 2.13 22.06
C LYS A 69 1.57 1.27 21.65
N ALA A 70 1.34 0.03 21.22
CA ALA A 70 2.42 -0.86 20.77
C ALA A 70 3.16 -0.27 19.54
N VAL A 71 2.42 0.38 18.63
CA VAL A 71 3.02 1.06 17.47
C VAL A 71 3.86 2.27 17.89
N ILE A 72 3.37 3.07 18.86
CA ILE A 72 4.11 4.20 19.43
C ILE A 72 5.40 3.72 20.11
N ASP A 73 5.32 2.67 20.93
CA ASP A 73 6.48 2.11 21.64
C ASP A 73 7.54 1.61 20.64
N ALA A 74 7.12 0.86 19.61
CA ALA A 74 8.02 0.38 18.57
C ALA A 74 8.66 1.53 17.76
N TYR A 75 7.92 2.60 17.50
CA TYR A 75 8.47 3.81 16.87
C TYR A 75 9.52 4.47 17.77
N GLN A 76 9.25 4.60 19.07
CA GLN A 76 10.20 5.14 20.06
C GLN A 76 11.49 4.33 20.08
N GLU A 77 11.41 3.01 20.08
CA GLU A 77 12.61 2.14 20.04
C GLU A 77 13.47 2.42 18.79
N LEU A 78 12.85 2.61 17.61
CA LEU A 78 13.59 2.95 16.40
C LEU A 78 14.27 4.33 16.50
N VAL A 79 13.63 5.29 17.15
CA VAL A 79 14.21 6.61 17.42
C VAL A 79 15.41 6.47 18.39
N ASP A 80 15.28 5.70 19.45
CA ASP A 80 16.32 5.47 20.45
C ASP A 80 17.53 4.72 19.87
N GLU A 81 17.32 3.85 18.89
CA GLU A 81 18.36 3.19 18.09
C GLU A 81 19.10 4.16 17.15
N GLY A 82 18.62 5.37 17.01
CA GLY A 82 19.25 6.40 16.17
C GLY A 82 18.91 6.28 14.67
N CYS A 83 17.76 5.75 14.32
CA CYS A 83 17.27 5.74 12.94
C CYS A 83 17.07 7.17 12.42
N LEU A 84 17.54 7.43 11.19
CA LEU A 84 17.45 8.76 10.57
C LEU A 84 16.14 8.99 9.82
N ALA A 85 15.48 7.92 9.45
CA ALA A 85 14.14 7.87 8.88
C ALA A 85 13.48 6.55 9.25
N ILE A 86 12.16 6.47 9.15
CA ILE A 86 11.40 5.26 9.42
C ILE A 86 10.48 4.98 8.23
N TYR A 87 10.55 3.76 7.70
CA TYR A 87 9.59 3.22 6.74
C TYR A 87 8.46 2.53 7.53
N GLY A 88 7.26 3.06 7.43
CA GLY A 88 6.10 2.65 8.22
C GLY A 88 5.62 3.76 9.19
N PRO A 89 4.56 3.50 9.95
CA PRO A 89 3.68 2.32 9.90
C PRO A 89 2.94 2.20 8.56
N SER A 90 2.25 1.09 8.34
CA SER A 90 1.60 0.76 7.06
C SER A 90 0.08 0.90 7.11
N ILE A 91 -0.55 0.46 8.20
CA ILE A 91 -2.01 0.46 8.35
C ILE A 91 -2.50 1.89 8.60
N SER A 92 -3.42 2.37 7.77
CA SER A 92 -3.88 3.77 7.81
C SER A 92 -4.42 4.21 9.17
N GLU A 93 -5.10 3.33 9.89
CA GLU A 93 -5.63 3.61 11.24
C GLU A 93 -4.51 3.86 12.24
N ASN A 94 -3.46 3.04 12.21
CA ASN A 94 -2.28 3.22 13.05
C ASN A 94 -1.50 4.49 12.64
N CYS A 95 -1.32 4.72 11.34
CA CYS A 95 -0.67 5.91 10.81
C CYS A 95 -1.30 7.18 11.36
N VAL A 96 -2.63 7.33 11.20
CA VAL A 96 -3.37 8.50 11.66
C VAL A 96 -3.27 8.66 13.18
N ALA A 97 -3.37 7.55 13.93
CA ALA A 97 -3.36 7.58 15.39
C ALA A 97 -1.98 7.94 15.98
N VAL A 98 -0.86 7.58 15.33
CA VAL A 98 0.49 7.87 15.84
C VAL A 98 1.07 9.18 15.30
N LYS A 99 0.45 9.78 14.31
CA LYS A 99 0.92 10.99 13.63
C LYS A 99 1.30 12.11 14.59
N GLU A 100 0.41 12.48 15.51
CA GLU A 100 0.62 13.58 16.46
C GLU A 100 1.90 13.38 17.27
N VAL A 101 2.15 12.16 17.71
CA VAL A 101 3.36 11.83 18.50
C VAL A 101 4.63 11.97 17.64
N ILE A 102 4.58 11.60 16.36
CA ILE A 102 5.69 11.78 15.43
C ILE A 102 5.97 13.28 15.20
N GLU A 103 4.92 14.05 14.92
CA GLU A 103 4.99 15.47 14.60
C GLU A 103 5.51 16.32 15.78
N GLU A 104 5.07 16.00 16.99
CA GLU A 104 5.36 16.83 18.16
C GLU A 104 6.60 16.36 18.94
N ARG A 105 6.77 15.04 19.08
CA ARG A 105 7.77 14.47 19.99
C ARG A 105 8.96 13.85 19.27
N PHE A 106 8.72 12.92 18.37
CA PHE A 106 9.81 12.12 17.79
C PHE A 106 10.63 12.89 16.77
N LYS A 107 9.99 13.59 15.86
CA LYS A 107 10.63 14.41 14.83
C LYS A 107 11.71 13.66 14.03
N VAL A 108 11.45 12.39 13.77
CA VAL A 108 12.16 11.53 12.82
C VAL A 108 11.20 11.33 11.64
N PRO A 109 11.61 11.62 10.39
CA PRO A 109 10.70 11.52 9.26
C PRO A 109 10.26 10.09 9.02
N ALA A 110 8.96 9.92 8.78
CA ALA A 110 8.36 8.65 8.39
C ALA A 110 7.89 8.70 6.92
N ILE A 111 8.19 7.67 6.16
CA ILE A 111 7.52 7.38 4.89
C ILE A 111 6.59 6.20 5.13
N GLY A 112 5.28 6.44 5.08
CA GLY A 112 4.27 5.40 5.19
C GLY A 112 3.71 5.00 3.83
N VAL A 113 2.98 3.90 3.81
CA VAL A 113 2.18 3.44 2.66
C VAL A 113 0.69 3.71 2.85
N SER A 114 0.32 4.49 3.86
CA SER A 114 -1.07 4.85 4.18
C SER A 114 -1.79 5.49 3.00
N GLY A 115 -2.98 4.99 2.69
CA GLY A 115 -3.89 5.58 1.71
C GLY A 115 -4.68 6.80 2.24
N SER A 116 -4.57 7.13 3.54
CA SER A 116 -5.25 8.26 4.15
C SER A 116 -4.41 9.54 4.05
N ASP A 117 -5.02 10.63 3.57
CA ASP A 117 -4.39 11.95 3.57
C ASP A 117 -4.28 12.54 4.99
N ASP A 118 -5.05 12.05 5.96
CA ASP A 118 -4.95 12.48 7.35
C ASP A 118 -3.59 12.11 8.00
N TRP A 119 -2.87 11.14 7.42
CA TRP A 119 -1.50 10.81 7.77
C TRP A 119 -0.51 11.94 7.46
N LEU A 120 -0.72 12.70 6.39
CA LEU A 120 0.26 13.64 5.85
C LEU A 120 0.50 14.82 6.79
N GLY A 121 1.77 15.12 7.08
CA GLY A 121 2.18 16.15 8.02
C GLY A 121 3.57 16.71 7.74
N GLU A 122 4.16 17.43 8.68
CA GLU A 122 5.50 17.99 8.50
C GLU A 122 6.57 16.89 8.45
N TRP A 123 6.43 15.86 9.32
CA TRP A 123 7.39 14.75 9.45
C TRP A 123 6.88 13.45 8.84
N THR A 124 5.63 13.43 8.36
CA THR A 124 4.97 12.26 7.84
C THR A 124 4.71 12.39 6.35
N PHE A 125 5.34 11.50 5.58
CA PHE A 125 5.30 11.41 4.12
C PHE A 125 4.61 10.10 3.72
N ALA A 126 4.13 10.01 2.49
CA ALA A 126 3.60 8.77 1.94
C ALA A 126 4.00 8.55 0.48
N LEU A 127 4.34 7.30 0.18
CA LEU A 127 4.16 6.68 -1.13
C LEU A 127 3.04 5.65 -0.94
N PRO A 128 1.76 6.09 -1.01
CA PRO A 128 0.65 5.29 -0.55
C PRO A 128 0.44 4.04 -1.40
N GLN A 129 0.09 2.96 -0.72
CA GLN A 129 -0.33 1.72 -1.34
C GLN A 129 -1.85 1.73 -1.52
N GLY A 130 -2.36 2.60 -2.32
CA GLY A 130 -3.77 2.87 -2.47
C GLY A 130 -4.14 4.29 -2.07
N SER A 131 -5.42 4.61 -2.18
CA SER A 131 -5.96 5.92 -1.88
C SER A 131 -7.40 5.81 -1.40
N LEU A 132 -7.66 6.19 -0.17
CA LEU A 132 -9.03 6.19 0.36
C LEU A 132 -9.94 7.20 -0.38
N THR A 133 -9.36 8.07 -1.20
CA THR A 133 -10.08 9.07 -2.01
C THR A 133 -10.22 8.61 -3.46
N ASP A 134 -9.15 8.13 -4.09
CA ASP A 134 -9.11 7.89 -5.53
C ASP A 134 -9.60 6.49 -5.91
N GLU A 135 -9.35 5.47 -5.09
CA GLU A 135 -9.85 4.12 -5.34
C GLU A 135 -11.39 4.07 -5.46
N PRO A 136 -12.18 4.73 -4.58
CA PRO A 136 -13.63 4.81 -4.77
C PRO A 136 -14.06 5.48 -6.07
N ILE A 137 -13.29 6.45 -6.56
CA ILE A 137 -13.51 7.08 -7.87
C ILE A 137 -13.28 6.03 -8.97
N PHE A 138 -12.18 5.30 -8.87
CA PHE A 138 -11.81 4.27 -9.82
C PHE A 138 -12.84 3.14 -9.89
N TRP A 139 -13.34 2.64 -8.76
CA TRP A 139 -14.41 1.65 -8.73
C TRP A 139 -15.68 2.17 -9.42
N ALA A 140 -16.05 3.42 -9.16
CA ALA A 140 -17.23 4.02 -9.75
C ALA A 140 -17.08 4.20 -11.27
N ASP A 141 -15.87 4.51 -11.78
CA ASP A 141 -15.56 4.55 -13.21
C ASP A 141 -15.72 3.17 -13.86
N LEU A 142 -15.10 2.14 -13.26
CA LEU A 142 -15.19 0.76 -13.73
C LEU A 142 -16.63 0.24 -13.74
N LEU A 143 -17.39 0.51 -12.68
CA LEU A 143 -18.80 0.14 -12.59
C LEU A 143 -19.65 0.82 -13.66
N ALA A 144 -19.46 2.13 -13.88
CA ALA A 144 -20.18 2.88 -14.90
C ALA A 144 -19.83 2.37 -16.30
N ALA A 145 -18.56 2.13 -16.59
CA ALA A 145 -18.11 1.57 -17.86
C ALA A 145 -18.67 0.15 -18.10
N GLY A 146 -18.84 -0.64 -17.04
CA GLY A 146 -19.49 -1.95 -17.08
C GLY A 146 -21.02 -1.91 -17.14
N GLY A 147 -21.66 -0.72 -17.12
CA GLY A 147 -23.11 -0.55 -17.14
C GLY A 147 -23.82 -0.88 -15.83
N HIS A 148 -23.09 -0.97 -14.71
CA HIS A 148 -23.64 -1.28 -13.38
C HIS A 148 -24.16 -0.01 -12.72
N THR A 149 -25.46 0.18 -12.70
CA THR A 149 -26.13 1.36 -12.12
C THR A 149 -26.71 1.11 -10.73
N GLU A 150 -26.76 -0.15 -10.29
CA GLU A 150 -27.32 -0.59 -9.00
C GLU A 150 -26.28 -1.40 -8.24
N VAL A 151 -25.69 -0.81 -7.23
CA VAL A 151 -24.51 -1.33 -6.54
C VAL A 151 -24.76 -1.48 -5.06
N GLY A 152 -24.33 -2.61 -4.50
CA GLY A 152 -24.28 -2.84 -3.07
C GLY A 152 -22.94 -2.45 -2.46
N MET A 153 -22.92 -2.25 -1.16
CA MET A 153 -21.71 -1.98 -0.39
C MET A 153 -21.62 -2.92 0.81
N LEU A 154 -20.46 -3.55 0.97
CA LEU A 154 -20.04 -4.19 2.22
C LEU A 154 -19.02 -3.27 2.88
N ILE A 155 -19.32 -2.78 4.09
CA ILE A 155 -18.54 -1.74 4.75
C ILE A 155 -17.98 -2.31 6.06
N GLU A 156 -16.68 -2.39 6.19
CA GLU A 156 -16.04 -2.74 7.46
C GLU A 156 -16.20 -1.60 8.48
N GLN A 157 -16.51 -1.96 9.71
CA GLN A 157 -16.60 -1.02 10.84
C GLN A 157 -15.21 -0.55 11.25
N SER A 158 -14.66 0.37 10.47
CA SER A 158 -13.31 0.90 10.62
C SER A 158 -13.19 2.31 10.03
N LEU A 159 -12.12 3.04 10.37
CA LEU A 159 -11.81 4.33 9.76
C LEU A 159 -11.66 4.20 8.22
N VAL A 160 -11.01 3.14 7.76
CA VAL A 160 -10.81 2.85 6.33
C VAL A 160 -12.15 2.58 5.66
N GLY A 161 -12.98 1.70 6.24
CA GLY A 161 -14.29 1.35 5.71
C GLY A 161 -15.22 2.55 5.59
N ASP A 162 -15.31 3.36 6.64
CA ASP A 162 -16.13 4.58 6.65
C ASP A 162 -15.66 5.59 5.61
N THR A 163 -14.34 5.75 5.46
CA THR A 163 -13.76 6.71 4.50
C THR A 163 -13.99 6.27 3.06
N TYR A 164 -13.77 4.99 2.73
CA TYR A 164 -14.10 4.42 1.44
C TYR A 164 -15.58 4.57 1.11
N ALA A 165 -16.46 4.19 2.03
CA ALA A 165 -17.91 4.27 1.84
C ALA A 165 -18.38 5.71 1.57
N ARG A 166 -17.90 6.67 2.36
CA ARG A 166 -18.20 8.09 2.18
C ARG A 166 -17.76 8.60 0.80
N ASN A 167 -16.55 8.24 0.37
CA ASN A 167 -16.01 8.68 -0.91
C ASN A 167 -16.67 7.95 -2.09
N PHE A 168 -16.98 6.66 -1.94
CA PHE A 168 -17.70 5.90 -2.97
C PHE A 168 -19.12 6.44 -3.21
N ARG A 169 -19.87 6.78 -2.16
CA ARG A 169 -21.20 7.40 -2.32
C ARG A 169 -21.15 8.68 -3.16
N LYS A 170 -20.10 9.50 -2.98
CA LYS A 170 -19.89 10.71 -3.78
C LYS A 170 -19.57 10.38 -5.24
N ALA A 171 -18.64 9.46 -5.46
CA ALA A 171 -18.19 9.04 -6.78
C ALA A 171 -19.32 8.35 -7.57
N ALA A 172 -20.06 7.45 -6.92
CA ALA A 172 -21.22 6.76 -7.47
C ALA A 172 -22.33 7.74 -7.92
N ARG A 173 -22.69 8.69 -7.06
CA ARG A 173 -23.69 9.72 -7.37
C ARG A 173 -23.28 10.54 -8.60
N ALA A 174 -22.01 10.91 -8.71
CA ALA A 174 -21.51 11.70 -9.85
C ALA A 174 -21.60 10.94 -11.19
N ARG A 175 -21.71 9.61 -11.16
CA ARG A 175 -21.79 8.71 -12.33
C ARG A 175 -23.20 8.12 -12.53
N GLY A 176 -24.19 8.58 -11.77
CA GLY A 176 -25.55 8.06 -11.86
C GLY A 176 -25.72 6.64 -11.29
N ILE A 177 -24.77 6.16 -10.50
CA ILE A 177 -24.85 4.87 -9.82
C ILE A 177 -25.64 5.04 -8.53
N ARG A 178 -26.63 4.17 -8.34
CA ARG A 178 -27.47 4.09 -7.14
C ARG A 178 -26.91 3.03 -6.21
N VAL A 179 -26.59 3.40 -4.98
CA VAL A 179 -26.30 2.44 -3.91
C VAL A 179 -27.62 1.89 -3.40
N VAL A 180 -27.90 0.62 -3.67
CA VAL A 180 -29.19 -0.04 -3.36
C VAL A 180 -29.20 -0.72 -2.00
N ALA A 181 -28.03 -1.10 -1.47
CA ALA A 181 -27.88 -1.66 -0.15
C ALA A 181 -26.51 -1.31 0.43
N GLU A 182 -26.47 -1.09 1.75
CA GLU A 182 -25.25 -0.89 2.51
C GLU A 182 -25.28 -1.82 3.74
N GLN A 183 -24.27 -2.66 3.89
CA GLN A 183 -24.18 -3.60 4.98
C GLN A 183 -22.89 -3.39 5.76
N LEU A 184 -23.04 -3.14 7.05
CA LEU A 184 -21.92 -3.06 7.98
C LEU A 184 -21.46 -4.46 8.37
N ILE A 185 -20.17 -4.72 8.26
CA ILE A 185 -19.55 -5.97 8.71
C ILE A 185 -18.42 -5.66 9.71
N ALA A 186 -18.17 -6.54 10.65
CA ALA A 186 -17.02 -6.38 11.53
C ALA A 186 -15.72 -6.53 10.74
N GLN A 187 -14.66 -5.83 11.14
CA GLN A 187 -13.32 -5.97 10.52
C GLN A 187 -12.82 -7.43 10.52
N THR A 188 -13.15 -8.17 11.58
CA THR A 188 -12.77 -9.57 11.76
C THR A 188 -14.01 -10.49 11.63
N ALA A 189 -14.93 -10.16 10.70
CA ALA A 189 -16.15 -10.94 10.53
C ALA A 189 -15.83 -12.37 10.09
N GLU A 190 -16.37 -13.36 10.81
CA GLU A 190 -16.29 -14.77 10.46
C GLU A 190 -17.52 -15.25 9.65
N ASN A 191 -18.56 -14.41 9.59
CA ASN A 191 -19.78 -14.68 8.82
C ASN A 191 -20.30 -13.38 8.20
N VAL A 192 -20.55 -13.42 6.89
CA VAL A 192 -21.10 -12.32 6.11
C VAL A 192 -22.34 -12.71 5.30
N ASP A 193 -22.92 -13.88 5.56
CA ASP A 193 -24.06 -14.44 4.82
C ASP A 193 -25.23 -13.44 4.71
N ALA A 194 -25.71 -12.95 5.85
CA ALA A 194 -26.84 -12.02 5.89
C ALA A 194 -26.55 -10.72 5.11
N ALA A 195 -25.31 -10.23 5.16
CA ALA A 195 -24.90 -9.01 4.46
C ALA A 195 -24.92 -9.23 2.94
N VAL A 196 -24.34 -10.33 2.45
CA VAL A 196 -24.29 -10.66 1.02
C VAL A 196 -25.69 -10.93 0.47
N HIS A 197 -26.53 -11.69 1.21
CA HIS A 197 -27.92 -11.92 0.83
C HIS A 197 -28.72 -10.61 0.75
N THR A 198 -28.58 -9.71 1.72
CA THR A 198 -29.26 -8.41 1.70
C THR A 198 -28.86 -7.58 0.48
N VAL A 199 -27.58 -7.58 0.11
CA VAL A 199 -27.09 -6.87 -1.09
C VAL A 199 -27.72 -7.45 -2.36
N ARG A 200 -27.74 -8.77 -2.50
CA ARG A 200 -28.41 -9.45 -3.63
C ARG A 200 -29.90 -9.13 -3.70
N ASP A 201 -30.60 -9.29 -2.59
CA ASP A 201 -32.07 -9.16 -2.52
C ASP A 201 -32.54 -7.71 -2.73
N ALA A 202 -31.65 -6.73 -2.52
CA ALA A 202 -31.87 -5.34 -2.88
C ALA A 202 -31.73 -5.07 -4.40
N GLY A 203 -31.38 -6.08 -5.19
CA GLY A 203 -31.25 -5.97 -6.65
C GLY A 203 -29.92 -5.38 -7.11
N ALA A 204 -28.87 -5.49 -6.32
CA ALA A 204 -27.53 -5.07 -6.73
C ALA A 204 -27.04 -5.91 -7.92
N THR A 205 -26.52 -5.25 -8.96
CA THR A 205 -25.90 -5.90 -10.14
C THR A 205 -24.38 -6.03 -9.99
N ALA A 206 -23.81 -5.36 -9.02
CA ALA A 206 -22.41 -5.43 -8.61
C ALA A 206 -22.29 -4.97 -7.15
N PHE A 207 -21.15 -5.19 -6.51
CA PHE A 207 -20.91 -4.59 -5.20
C PHE A 207 -19.44 -4.21 -4.97
N VAL A 208 -19.22 -3.32 -4.00
CA VAL A 208 -17.89 -2.89 -3.56
C VAL A 208 -17.68 -3.27 -2.10
N HIS A 209 -16.46 -3.68 -1.79
CA HIS A 209 -16.00 -3.87 -0.42
C HIS A 209 -15.23 -2.63 0.04
N CYS A 210 -15.73 -1.99 1.07
CA CYS A 210 -15.12 -0.81 1.71
C CYS A 210 -14.43 -1.25 2.99
N GLY A 211 -13.13 -1.52 2.93
CA GLY A 211 -12.37 -2.00 4.08
C GLY A 211 -10.98 -2.50 3.71
N PHE A 212 -10.28 -3.08 4.67
CA PHE A 212 -8.93 -3.60 4.46
C PHE A 212 -8.89 -5.12 4.14
N GLY A 213 -10.01 -5.80 4.15
CA GLY A 213 -10.15 -7.12 3.56
C GLY A 213 -10.38 -8.30 4.49
N PHE A 214 -10.45 -8.14 5.82
CA PHE A 214 -10.64 -9.30 6.71
C PHE A 214 -12.01 -9.95 6.53
N GLY A 215 -13.10 -9.18 6.52
CA GLY A 215 -14.45 -9.70 6.28
C GLY A 215 -14.66 -10.23 4.86
N LEU A 216 -13.85 -9.75 3.91
CA LEU A 216 -13.86 -10.15 2.52
C LEU A 216 -13.60 -11.66 2.33
N MET A 217 -12.77 -12.28 3.17
CA MET A 217 -12.37 -13.68 3.06
C MET A 217 -13.56 -14.64 3.05
N MET A 218 -14.68 -14.23 3.65
CA MET A 218 -15.88 -15.07 3.72
C MET A 218 -16.82 -14.92 2.52
N VAL A 219 -16.67 -13.84 1.72
CA VAL A 219 -17.64 -13.51 0.66
C VAL A 219 -17.71 -14.59 -0.43
N ASN A 220 -16.57 -15.06 -0.93
CA ASN A 220 -16.55 -16.06 -1.99
C ASN A 220 -17.19 -17.39 -1.56
N SER A 221 -17.04 -17.80 -0.30
CA SER A 221 -17.69 -19.01 0.20
C SER A 221 -19.21 -18.87 0.25
N VAL A 222 -19.73 -17.68 0.55
CA VAL A 222 -21.16 -17.37 0.51
C VAL A 222 -21.65 -17.41 -0.93
N LEU A 223 -20.96 -16.73 -1.85
CA LEU A 223 -21.31 -16.68 -3.27
C LEU A 223 -21.35 -18.08 -3.90
N ALA A 224 -20.43 -18.98 -3.52
CA ALA A 224 -20.39 -20.34 -4.01
C ALA A 224 -21.66 -21.16 -3.67
N GLY A 225 -22.40 -20.77 -2.63
CA GLY A 225 -23.69 -21.33 -2.26
C GLY A 225 -24.91 -20.67 -2.92
N MET A 226 -24.68 -19.65 -3.77
CA MET A 226 -25.73 -18.82 -4.36
C MET A 226 -25.72 -18.95 -5.89
N ASP A 227 -26.89 -18.83 -6.53
CA ASP A 227 -27.00 -18.62 -7.98
C ASP A 227 -26.88 -17.11 -8.29
N TRP A 228 -25.73 -16.53 -7.88
CA TRP A 228 -25.43 -15.11 -8.05
C TRP A 228 -23.92 -14.87 -7.95
N ASP A 229 -23.29 -14.49 -9.05
CA ASP A 229 -21.85 -14.17 -9.13
C ASP A 229 -21.62 -12.80 -9.77
N PRO A 230 -21.87 -11.70 -9.05
CA PRO A 230 -21.78 -10.36 -9.59
C PRO A 230 -20.32 -9.90 -9.67
N PRO A 231 -20.02 -8.92 -10.55
CA PRO A 231 -18.79 -8.14 -10.46
C PRO A 231 -18.63 -7.53 -9.07
N ARG A 232 -17.42 -7.65 -8.53
CA ARG A 232 -17.09 -7.21 -7.19
C ARG A 232 -15.73 -6.53 -7.13
N PHE A 233 -15.67 -5.46 -6.36
CA PHE A 233 -14.53 -4.55 -6.34
C PHE A 233 -14.03 -4.34 -4.92
N MET A 234 -12.72 -4.29 -4.77
CA MET A 234 -12.02 -3.99 -3.52
C MET A 234 -10.87 -3.00 -3.75
N GLY A 235 -10.37 -2.43 -2.68
CA GLY A 235 -9.19 -1.59 -2.70
C GLY A 235 -7.88 -2.37 -2.69
N THR A 236 -6.87 -1.72 -2.19
CA THR A 236 -5.49 -2.23 -2.11
C THR A 236 -5.32 -3.44 -1.18
N ALA A 237 -6.35 -3.82 -0.41
CA ALA A 237 -6.38 -5.12 0.28
C ALA A 237 -6.10 -6.31 -0.65
N PHE A 238 -6.31 -6.13 -1.96
CA PHE A 238 -5.98 -7.08 -3.02
C PHE A 238 -4.58 -7.68 -2.91
N GLN A 239 -3.60 -6.90 -2.48
CA GLN A 239 -2.22 -7.35 -2.26
C GLN A 239 -2.09 -8.52 -1.27
N ASN A 240 -3.04 -8.66 -0.33
CA ASN A 240 -2.99 -9.72 0.68
C ASN A 240 -3.07 -11.12 0.07
N ALA A 241 -3.56 -11.23 -1.19
CA ALA A 241 -3.61 -12.49 -1.93
C ALA A 241 -2.25 -13.18 -2.03
N TRP A 242 -1.16 -12.41 -2.13
CA TRP A 242 0.20 -12.97 -2.29
C TRP A 242 0.79 -13.55 -1.01
N PHE A 243 0.17 -13.30 0.14
CA PHE A 243 0.71 -13.78 1.41
C PHE A 243 0.29 -15.18 1.78
N HIS A 244 -0.83 -15.71 1.23
CA HIS A 244 -1.30 -17.04 1.56
C HIS A 244 -2.29 -17.59 0.51
N ASP A 245 -2.18 -18.88 0.16
CA ASP A 245 -3.04 -19.53 -0.85
C ASP A 245 -4.53 -19.42 -0.53
N ALA A 246 -4.92 -19.55 0.74
CA ALA A 246 -6.31 -19.41 1.14
C ALA A 246 -6.86 -17.98 0.89
N VAL A 247 -6.01 -16.96 1.07
CA VAL A 247 -6.35 -15.56 0.76
C VAL A 247 -6.47 -15.37 -0.75
N TRP A 248 -5.57 -15.97 -1.53
CA TRP A 248 -5.67 -15.97 -2.98
C TRP A 248 -7.01 -16.53 -3.45
N GLN A 249 -7.39 -17.72 -2.96
CA GLN A 249 -8.65 -18.36 -3.30
C GLN A 249 -9.87 -17.50 -2.90
N ALA A 250 -9.81 -16.86 -1.73
CA ALA A 250 -10.87 -15.98 -1.25
C ALA A 250 -11.03 -14.70 -2.09
N MET A 251 -9.99 -14.30 -2.84
CA MET A 251 -9.99 -13.10 -3.67
C MET A 251 -10.18 -13.37 -5.17
N LEU A 252 -10.33 -14.62 -5.60
CA LEU A 252 -10.62 -14.92 -7.00
C LEU A 252 -11.95 -14.25 -7.44
N GLY A 253 -11.95 -13.73 -8.66
CA GLY A 253 -13.10 -13.04 -9.23
C GLY A 253 -13.27 -11.58 -8.78
N TRP A 254 -12.53 -11.11 -7.79
CA TRP A 254 -12.51 -9.71 -7.40
C TRP A 254 -11.63 -8.87 -8.33
N VAL A 255 -12.08 -7.65 -8.59
CA VAL A 255 -11.23 -6.60 -9.16
C VAL A 255 -10.70 -5.77 -8.00
N GLY A 256 -9.40 -5.82 -7.80
CA GLY A 256 -8.71 -5.05 -6.76
C GLY A 256 -7.82 -3.96 -7.32
N VAL A 257 -7.30 -3.11 -6.45
CA VAL A 257 -6.34 -2.07 -6.82
C VAL A 257 -4.94 -2.49 -6.40
N ASP A 258 -4.00 -2.37 -7.31
CA ASP A 258 -2.58 -2.67 -7.14
C ASP A 258 -1.74 -1.51 -7.72
N GLN A 259 -0.43 -1.58 -7.56
CA GLN A 259 0.53 -0.60 -8.08
C GLN A 259 1.54 -1.24 -9.05
N TYR A 260 1.36 -2.51 -9.38
CA TYR A 260 2.13 -3.19 -10.42
C TYR A 260 1.49 -2.96 -11.79
N ASP A 261 2.31 -2.52 -12.74
CA ASP A 261 1.92 -2.38 -14.15
C ASP A 261 3.00 -2.99 -15.06
N GLU A 262 2.63 -4.03 -15.79
CA GLU A 262 3.51 -4.78 -16.68
C GLU A 262 4.08 -3.96 -17.83
N ASP A 263 3.53 -2.78 -18.12
CA ASP A 263 4.05 -1.89 -19.17
C ASP A 263 4.98 -0.79 -18.63
N ASN A 264 5.14 -0.69 -17.29
CA ASN A 264 6.03 0.32 -16.72
C ASN A 264 7.51 -0.02 -16.96
N PRO A 265 8.23 0.74 -17.80
CA PRO A 265 9.61 0.40 -18.16
C PRO A 265 10.58 0.49 -16.97
N VAL A 266 10.32 1.37 -15.99
CA VAL A 266 11.15 1.49 -14.79
C VAL A 266 10.94 0.30 -13.87
N GLY A 267 9.68 -0.14 -13.73
CA GLY A 267 9.33 -1.34 -12.98
C GLY A 267 9.93 -2.58 -13.62
N ASN A 268 9.79 -2.73 -14.95
CA ASN A 268 10.33 -3.87 -15.70
C ASN A 268 11.85 -3.97 -15.57
N ASP A 269 12.58 -2.87 -15.79
CA ASP A 269 14.05 -2.86 -15.64
C ASP A 269 14.48 -3.30 -14.24
N PHE A 270 13.81 -2.80 -13.22
CA PHE A 270 14.06 -3.19 -11.83
C PHE A 270 13.78 -4.68 -11.58
N LEU A 271 12.59 -5.17 -11.99
CA LEU A 271 12.19 -6.57 -11.78
C LEU A 271 13.04 -7.56 -12.55
N ASP A 272 13.53 -7.18 -13.73
CA ASP A 272 14.48 -8.01 -14.51
C ASP A 272 15.84 -8.11 -13.82
N ARG A 273 16.33 -7.04 -13.18
CA ARG A 273 17.53 -7.08 -12.34
C ARG A 273 17.30 -7.89 -11.07
N TYR A 274 16.16 -7.71 -10.42
CA TYR A 274 15.74 -8.51 -9.27
C TYR A 274 15.74 -10.00 -9.63
N ALA A 275 15.17 -10.37 -10.76
CA ALA A 275 15.15 -11.77 -11.23
C ALA A 275 16.54 -12.37 -11.45
N LYS A 276 17.50 -11.58 -11.94
CA LYS A 276 18.90 -12.02 -12.09
C LYS A 276 19.59 -12.29 -10.76
N GLU A 277 19.26 -11.50 -9.74
CA GLU A 277 19.89 -11.62 -8.42
C GLU A 277 19.20 -12.67 -7.55
N GLN A 278 17.85 -12.74 -7.57
CA GLN A 278 17.07 -13.58 -6.69
C GLN A 278 16.51 -14.86 -7.33
N GLY A 279 16.71 -15.04 -8.65
CA GLY A 279 16.30 -16.25 -9.39
C GLY A 279 14.80 -16.32 -9.72
N ARG A 280 13.99 -15.28 -9.38
CA ARG A 280 12.57 -15.18 -9.68
C ARG A 280 12.17 -13.72 -9.94
N ARG A 281 11.13 -13.51 -10.76
CA ARG A 281 10.56 -12.21 -11.06
C ARG A 281 9.21 -12.07 -10.37
N PRO A 282 9.11 -11.24 -9.31
CA PRO A 282 7.82 -10.99 -8.66
C PRO A 282 6.96 -10.05 -9.51
N GLU A 283 5.65 -10.33 -9.58
CA GLU A 283 4.69 -9.55 -10.40
C GLU A 283 3.54 -9.01 -9.55
N TRP A 284 3.88 -8.19 -8.56
CA TRP A 284 2.95 -7.54 -7.64
C TRP A 284 3.53 -6.23 -7.09
N CYS A 285 2.71 -5.49 -6.31
CA CYS A 285 3.05 -4.12 -5.91
C CYS A 285 4.28 -3.99 -5.00
N VAL A 286 4.49 -4.91 -4.04
CA VAL A 286 5.47 -4.69 -2.96
C VAL A 286 6.89 -4.46 -3.47
N PRO A 287 7.45 -5.24 -4.40
CA PRO A 287 8.80 -4.99 -4.88
C PRO A 287 8.98 -3.64 -5.56
N VAL A 288 8.02 -3.23 -6.40
CA VAL A 288 8.11 -1.95 -7.14
C VAL A 288 7.90 -0.76 -6.21
N MET A 289 7.01 -0.88 -5.23
CA MET A 289 6.78 0.16 -4.25
C MET A 289 7.95 0.33 -3.29
N ASN A 290 8.51 -0.77 -2.78
CA ASN A 290 9.64 -0.73 -1.87
C ASN A 290 10.91 -0.21 -2.57
N ARG A 291 11.08 -0.53 -3.86
CA ARG A 291 12.08 0.12 -4.70
C ARG A 291 11.90 1.64 -4.72
N ASP A 292 10.67 2.12 -4.87
CA ASP A 292 10.37 3.55 -4.95
C ASP A 292 10.57 4.26 -3.61
N VAL A 293 10.16 3.64 -2.50
CA VAL A 293 10.45 4.14 -1.15
C VAL A 293 11.95 4.23 -0.91
N ALA A 294 12.69 3.16 -1.23
CA ALA A 294 14.15 3.13 -1.08
C ALA A 294 14.83 4.16 -1.98
N THR A 295 14.32 4.38 -3.20
CA THR A 295 14.88 5.41 -4.11
C THR A 295 14.67 6.81 -3.54
N ALA A 296 13.49 7.13 -3.02
CA ALA A 296 13.23 8.42 -2.39
C ALA A 296 14.13 8.65 -1.16
N LEU A 297 14.30 7.62 -0.33
CA LEU A 297 15.19 7.66 0.84
C LEU A 297 16.67 7.74 0.44
N LEU A 298 17.10 7.03 -0.60
CA LEU A 298 18.47 7.11 -1.12
C LEU A 298 18.81 8.54 -1.54
N HIS A 299 17.94 9.19 -2.31
CA HIS A 299 18.10 10.61 -2.67
C HIS A 299 18.15 11.50 -1.43
N ALA A 300 17.29 11.23 -0.45
CA ALA A 300 17.26 12.00 0.78
C ALA A 300 18.54 11.82 1.61
N PHE A 301 19.06 10.60 1.75
CA PHE A 301 20.31 10.35 2.46
C PHE A 301 21.53 10.97 1.77
N ALA A 302 21.54 10.93 0.43
CA ALA A 302 22.60 11.55 -0.38
C ALA A 302 22.63 13.09 -0.24
N ASP A 303 21.46 13.71 -0.08
CA ASP A 303 21.31 15.19 -0.09
C ASP A 303 21.11 15.79 1.32
N ALA A 304 21.11 14.97 2.36
CA ALA A 304 20.94 15.42 3.74
C ALA A 304 22.23 16.05 4.31
N HIS A 305 22.19 17.34 4.56
CA HIS A 305 23.28 18.10 5.18
C HIS A 305 22.78 18.98 6.34
N PRO A 306 23.09 18.65 7.61
CA PRO A 306 23.82 17.45 8.07
C PRO A 306 23.01 16.16 7.90
N LEU A 307 23.67 15.01 7.87
CA LEU A 307 23.01 13.71 7.89
C LEU A 307 22.41 13.47 9.28
N SER A 308 21.16 13.85 9.43
CA SER A 308 20.38 13.83 10.67
C SER A 308 18.90 13.65 10.33
N PRO A 309 18.00 13.27 11.26
CA PRO A 309 16.56 13.16 10.97
C PRO A 309 16.00 14.44 10.30
N ARG A 310 16.37 15.62 10.79
CA ARG A 310 15.93 16.88 10.20
C ARG A 310 16.51 17.08 8.79
N GLY A 311 17.79 16.81 8.61
CA GLY A 311 18.43 16.91 7.29
C GLY A 311 17.79 15.97 6.27
N VAL A 312 17.46 14.74 6.68
CA VAL A 312 16.74 13.74 5.84
C VAL A 312 15.32 14.22 5.50
N LYS A 313 14.59 14.76 6.49
CA LYS A 313 13.25 15.35 6.26
C LYS A 313 13.31 16.48 5.22
N GLU A 314 14.26 17.41 5.37
CA GLU A 314 14.44 18.55 4.46
C GLU A 314 14.92 18.07 3.06
N ALA A 315 15.72 17.02 3.00
CA ALA A 315 16.16 16.40 1.75
C ALA A 315 15.00 15.67 1.03
N LEU A 316 14.13 14.98 1.75
CA LEU A 316 12.91 14.39 1.19
C LEU A 316 12.07 15.48 0.48
N GLU A 317 11.93 16.65 1.07
CA GLU A 317 11.19 17.77 0.45
C GLU A 317 11.78 18.26 -0.89
N ARG A 318 13.05 17.92 -1.16
CA ARG A 318 13.75 18.25 -2.40
C ARG A 318 13.72 17.14 -3.45
N VAL A 319 13.26 15.96 -3.13
CA VAL A 319 13.08 14.86 -4.11
C VAL A 319 12.05 15.28 -5.15
N LYS A 320 12.47 15.37 -6.43
CA LYS A 320 11.63 15.87 -7.53
C LYS A 320 11.72 15.00 -8.76
N MET A 321 10.56 14.69 -9.34
CA MET A 321 10.41 14.09 -10.66
C MET A 321 11.16 12.76 -10.86
N VAL A 322 11.40 12.01 -9.78
CA VAL A 322 12.08 10.72 -9.84
C VAL A 322 11.16 9.70 -10.55
N PRO A 323 11.65 8.95 -11.54
CA PRO A 323 10.85 7.92 -12.21
C PRO A 323 10.43 6.82 -11.24
N SER A 324 9.14 6.50 -11.21
CA SER A 324 8.53 5.48 -10.37
C SER A 324 8.52 4.12 -11.06
N ALA A 325 8.82 3.06 -10.32
CA ALA A 325 8.62 1.68 -10.76
C ALA A 325 7.17 1.22 -10.57
N ALA A 326 6.43 1.87 -9.67
CA ALA A 326 5.03 1.60 -9.42
C ALA A 326 4.12 2.36 -10.40
N GLY A 327 2.98 1.73 -10.73
CA GLY A 327 1.92 2.31 -11.54
C GLY A 327 2.18 2.39 -13.04
N ALA A 328 1.34 3.12 -13.72
CA ALA A 328 1.39 3.30 -15.17
C ALA A 328 2.71 3.91 -15.66
N PRO A 329 3.11 3.66 -16.92
CA PRO A 329 4.26 4.31 -17.53
C PRO A 329 4.24 5.82 -17.36
N GLY A 330 5.35 6.40 -16.92
CA GLY A 330 5.46 7.84 -16.71
C GLY A 330 5.11 8.32 -15.30
N THR A 331 4.66 7.46 -14.41
CA THR A 331 4.47 7.78 -12.97
C THR A 331 5.79 8.29 -12.38
N ARG A 332 5.70 9.32 -11.54
CA ARG A 332 6.85 9.99 -10.92
C ARG A 332 6.64 10.24 -9.45
N ILE A 333 7.78 10.34 -8.74
CA ILE A 333 7.84 10.66 -7.33
C ILE A 333 8.30 12.12 -7.18
N SER A 334 7.55 12.89 -6.39
CA SER A 334 7.91 14.25 -6.01
C SER A 334 7.37 14.56 -4.62
N PHE A 335 8.24 15.00 -3.73
CA PHE A 335 7.85 15.57 -2.45
C PHE A 335 8.10 17.07 -2.39
N GLY A 336 7.54 17.75 -1.41
CA GLY A 336 7.75 19.16 -1.18
C GLY A 336 7.29 19.57 0.21
N LYS A 337 7.58 20.80 0.59
CA LYS A 337 7.17 21.34 1.90
C LYS A 337 5.66 21.19 2.17
N TRP A 338 4.85 21.25 1.12
CA TRP A 338 3.39 21.16 1.17
C TRP A 338 2.85 19.95 0.40
N THR A 339 3.73 19.13 -0.20
CA THR A 339 3.37 17.94 -0.96
C THR A 339 4.01 16.75 -0.27
N ARG A 340 3.22 16.05 0.54
CA ARG A 340 3.66 14.92 1.38
C ARG A 340 3.28 13.57 0.79
N ARG A 341 2.33 13.53 -0.13
CA ARG A 341 2.05 12.39 -0.99
C ARG A 341 3.03 12.44 -2.15
N GLY A 342 3.83 11.39 -2.32
CA GLY A 342 4.97 11.40 -3.23
C GLY A 342 4.63 11.12 -4.67
N TRP A 343 3.64 10.27 -4.97
CA TRP A 343 3.26 10.05 -6.36
C TRP A 343 2.49 11.24 -6.93
N MET A 344 2.89 11.63 -8.15
CA MET A 344 2.27 12.72 -8.87
C MET A 344 1.01 12.20 -9.58
N GLY A 345 -0.15 12.61 -9.08
CA GLY A 345 -1.44 12.13 -9.58
C GLY A 345 -1.73 10.69 -9.15
N SER A 346 -2.77 10.10 -9.74
CA SER A 346 -3.30 8.78 -9.37
C SER A 346 -2.93 7.66 -10.35
N GLY A 347 -2.01 7.92 -11.29
CA GLY A 347 -1.53 6.93 -12.27
C GLY A 347 -0.79 5.73 -11.66
N TYR A 348 -0.49 5.77 -10.36
CA TYR A 348 0.05 4.61 -9.64
C TYR A 348 -1.03 3.55 -9.31
N LEU A 349 -2.31 3.86 -9.48
CA LEU A 349 -3.43 2.95 -9.23
C LEU A 349 -3.77 2.15 -10.49
N VAL A 350 -3.70 0.83 -10.39
CA VAL A 350 -3.96 -0.13 -11.45
C VAL A 350 -5.02 -1.14 -10.97
N ALA A 351 -6.14 -1.21 -11.66
CA ALA A 351 -7.14 -2.24 -11.38
C ALA A 351 -6.68 -3.58 -11.94
N ARG A 352 -6.67 -4.61 -11.12
CA ARG A 352 -6.18 -5.96 -11.47
C ARG A 352 -7.13 -7.05 -10.98
N GLN A 353 -7.03 -8.22 -11.57
CA GLN A 353 -7.76 -9.41 -11.16
C GLN A 353 -6.81 -10.60 -11.12
N LEU A 354 -6.93 -11.43 -10.08
CA LEU A 354 -6.12 -12.64 -9.95
C LEU A 354 -6.44 -13.65 -11.05
N ASN A 355 -5.42 -14.34 -11.52
CA ASN A 355 -5.56 -15.50 -12.38
C ASN A 355 -5.71 -16.77 -11.52
N ASP A 356 -6.21 -17.86 -12.11
CA ASP A 356 -6.41 -19.13 -11.40
C ASP A 356 -5.10 -19.91 -11.15
N ASP A 357 -3.95 -19.37 -11.55
CA ASP A 357 -2.63 -19.97 -11.42
C ASP A 357 -2.02 -19.89 -10.02
N GLY A 358 -2.64 -19.14 -9.10
CA GLY A 358 -2.17 -18.93 -7.74
C GLY A 358 -0.95 -18.01 -7.61
N ASN A 359 -0.55 -17.32 -8.69
CA ASN A 359 0.71 -16.55 -8.68
C ASN A 359 0.69 -15.25 -9.49
N THR A 360 -0.20 -15.10 -10.45
CA THR A 360 -0.23 -13.92 -11.33
C THR A 360 -1.58 -13.23 -11.33
N SER A 361 -1.59 -11.98 -11.75
CA SER A 361 -2.80 -11.20 -11.96
C SER A 361 -2.76 -10.53 -13.32
N ARG A 362 -3.93 -10.21 -13.87
CA ARG A 362 -4.06 -9.45 -15.11
C ARG A 362 -4.52 -8.03 -14.82
N ARG A 363 -4.03 -7.09 -15.59
CA ARG A 363 -4.53 -5.71 -15.58
C ARG A 363 -5.93 -5.64 -16.18
N ILE A 364 -6.83 -4.96 -15.52
CA ILE A 364 -8.18 -4.63 -16.00
C ILE A 364 -8.18 -3.22 -16.60
N ALA A 365 -7.63 -2.23 -15.89
CA ALA A 365 -7.53 -0.84 -16.34
C ALA A 365 -6.47 -0.09 -15.53
N ARG A 366 -6.10 1.11 -15.99
CA ARG A 366 -5.38 2.13 -15.23
C ARG A 366 -6.33 3.23 -14.80
N PHE A 367 -6.01 3.87 -13.70
CA PHE A 367 -6.78 5.05 -13.26
C PHE A 367 -6.80 6.12 -14.36
N GLY A 368 -8.00 6.57 -14.71
CA GLY A 368 -8.23 7.60 -15.74
C GLY A 368 -8.28 7.09 -17.19
N GLU A 369 -8.19 5.78 -17.42
CA GLU A 369 -8.36 5.17 -18.75
C GLU A 369 -9.80 4.69 -19.03
N VAL A 370 -10.70 4.74 -18.04
CA VAL A 370 -12.11 4.31 -18.11
C VAL A 370 -13.05 5.49 -17.97
#